data_fb8ba30cb509be48bc722fdcd4d18fe2
#
_entry.id   fb8ba30cb509be48bc722fdcd4d18fe2
#
_cell.length_a   1.000
_cell.length_b   1.000
_cell.length_c   1.000
_cell.angle_alpha   90.00
_cell.angle_beta   90.00
_cell.angle_gamma   90.00
#
_symmetry.space_group_name_H-M   'P 1'
#
loop_
_entity.id
_entity.type
_entity.pdbx_description
1 polymer ?
#
loop_
_entity_poly.entity_id
_entity_poly.type
_entity_poly.pdbx_seq_one_letter_code
_entity_poly.pdbx_strand_id
1 'polypeptide(L)'
;MEDYGSWRCSGYKGIPVFLSAGDQRMFVSFGRKAADEPAAGETFPSFNDAYKGIIEWRLEKRPNGEMRPFATILRWNVKIAGDEDTTRASGHFLVVTRLGPGGVCHVAHVDATDDPKANEIARELADKHARTFQCEKDKVTVVSEKRKDYARPYGERD
;
A
#
# COMPACT_ATOMS: atom_id res chain seq x y z
N MET A 1 2.59 25.16 -5.92
CA MET A 1 3.25 23.85 -6.12
C MET A 1 2.25 22.88 -6.70
N GLU A 2 2.60 22.29 -7.79
CA GLU A 2 1.75 21.28 -8.39
C GLU A 2 1.87 19.96 -7.64
N ASP A 3 0.76 19.50 -7.09
CA ASP A 3 0.69 18.24 -6.36
C ASP A 3 0.31 17.07 -7.27
N TYR A 4 0.37 17.29 -8.59
CA TYR A 4 -0.03 16.30 -9.57
C TYR A 4 1.16 15.76 -10.33
N GLY A 5 1.18 14.48 -10.55
CA GLY A 5 2.22 13.86 -11.36
C GLY A 5 2.08 12.35 -11.38
N SER A 6 2.79 11.73 -12.29
CA SER A 6 2.91 10.29 -12.32
C SER A 6 4.33 9.90 -12.74
N TRP A 7 4.79 8.79 -12.21
CA TRP A 7 6.14 8.29 -12.44
C TRP A 7 6.12 6.78 -12.60
N ARG A 8 7.04 6.28 -13.39
CA ARG A 8 7.25 4.84 -13.51
C ARG A 8 8.68 4.51 -13.10
N CYS A 9 8.80 3.52 -12.24
CA CYS A 9 10.09 3.04 -11.77
C CYS A 9 10.20 1.55 -12.07
N SER A 10 11.42 1.05 -12.12
CA SER A 10 11.67 -0.38 -12.27
C SER A 10 11.79 -1.02 -10.88
N GLY A 11 10.92 -1.97 -10.58
CA GLY A 11 10.94 -2.70 -9.32
C GLY A 11 11.72 -4.02 -9.42
N TYR A 12 11.37 -4.95 -8.55
CA TYR A 12 12.00 -6.26 -8.49
C TYR A 12 11.95 -6.93 -9.88
N LYS A 13 13.11 -7.34 -10.37
CA LYS A 13 13.30 -7.98 -11.71
C LYS A 13 12.60 -7.21 -12.85
N GLY A 14 12.59 -5.88 -12.76
CA GLY A 14 12.02 -5.04 -13.79
C GLY A 14 10.51 -4.89 -13.75
N ILE A 15 9.83 -5.39 -12.73
CA ILE A 15 8.38 -5.19 -12.58
C ILE A 15 8.10 -3.70 -12.44
N PRO A 16 7.26 -3.12 -13.32
CA PRO A 16 6.96 -1.69 -13.24
C PRO A 16 6.32 -1.31 -11.90
N VAL A 17 6.77 -0.19 -11.34
CA VAL A 17 6.15 0.46 -10.20
C VAL A 17 5.59 1.79 -10.68
N PHE A 18 4.30 1.96 -10.55
CA PHE A 18 3.60 3.16 -10.98
C PHE A 18 3.22 3.98 -9.75
N LEU A 19 3.70 5.23 -9.72
CA LEU A 19 3.35 6.16 -8.66
C LEU A 19 2.60 7.33 -9.27
N SER A 20 1.57 7.78 -8.60
CA SER A 20 0.91 9.02 -8.97
C SER A 20 0.61 9.82 -7.72
N ALA A 21 0.47 11.13 -7.90
CA ALA A 21 0.14 12.05 -6.83
C ALA A 21 -0.93 13.01 -7.33
N GLY A 22 -1.90 13.31 -6.47
CA GLY A 22 -2.94 14.27 -6.75
C GLY A 22 -3.72 14.56 -5.49
N ASP A 23 -4.12 15.81 -5.32
CA ASP A 23 -4.86 16.27 -4.16
C ASP A 23 -4.15 15.89 -2.85
N GLN A 24 -2.84 16.08 -2.82
CA GLN A 24 -1.97 15.81 -1.67
C GLN A 24 -2.01 14.36 -1.17
N ARG A 25 -2.32 13.44 -2.06
CA ARG A 25 -2.32 12.00 -1.78
C ARG A 25 -1.51 11.28 -2.84
N MET A 26 -0.93 10.16 -2.46
CA MET A 26 -0.20 9.30 -3.38
C MET A 26 -0.94 8.00 -3.63
N PHE A 27 -0.65 7.42 -4.78
CA PHE A 27 -1.17 6.14 -5.22
C PHE A 27 0.01 5.32 -5.75
N VAL A 28 0.06 4.06 -5.40
CA VAL A 28 1.16 3.17 -5.82
C VAL A 28 0.59 1.87 -6.35
N SER A 29 0.94 1.55 -7.59
CA SER A 29 0.49 0.32 -8.23
C SER A 29 1.65 -0.39 -8.93
N PHE A 30 1.43 -1.63 -9.35
CA PHE A 30 2.49 -2.50 -9.83
C PHE A 30 2.07 -3.27 -11.06
N GLY A 31 3.06 -3.61 -11.90
CA GLY A 31 2.85 -4.48 -13.04
C GLY A 31 2.68 -3.74 -14.35
N ARG A 32 2.47 -4.52 -15.42
CA ARG A 32 2.39 -3.98 -16.79
C ARG A 32 1.22 -3.01 -16.99
N LYS A 33 0.12 -3.28 -16.30
CA LYS A 33 -1.10 -2.46 -16.38
C LYS A 33 -1.33 -1.71 -15.08
N ALA A 34 -0.26 -1.34 -14.39
CA ALA A 34 -0.34 -0.74 -13.06
C ALA A 34 -1.31 0.45 -12.99
N ALA A 35 -1.32 1.31 -14.02
CA ALA A 35 -2.20 2.48 -14.04
C ALA A 35 -3.69 2.12 -14.12
N ASP A 36 -4.01 0.93 -14.61
CA ASP A 36 -5.40 0.45 -14.76
C ASP A 36 -5.84 -0.49 -13.64
N GLU A 37 -4.94 -0.82 -12.74
CA GLU A 37 -5.24 -1.71 -11.61
C GLU A 37 -5.91 -0.95 -10.47
N PRO A 38 -6.72 -1.62 -9.62
CA PRO A 38 -7.38 -0.96 -8.50
C PRO A 38 -6.43 -0.19 -7.59
N ALA A 39 -5.22 -0.70 -7.36
CA ALA A 39 -4.24 -0.03 -6.50
C ALA A 39 -3.92 1.40 -6.95
N ALA A 40 -4.02 1.70 -8.25
CA ALA A 40 -3.77 3.04 -8.78
C ALA A 40 -4.81 4.07 -8.32
N GLY A 41 -5.93 3.61 -7.77
CA GLY A 41 -6.97 4.49 -7.21
C GLY A 41 -7.15 4.36 -5.71
N GLU A 42 -6.26 3.62 -5.03
CA GLU A 42 -6.40 3.36 -3.60
C GLU A 42 -5.40 4.17 -2.78
N THR A 43 -5.88 4.76 -1.71
CA THR A 43 -5.06 5.60 -0.83
C THR A 43 -5.76 5.76 0.53
N PHE A 44 -5.28 6.68 1.34
CA PHE A 44 -5.85 6.99 2.66
C PHE A 44 -6.70 8.27 2.60
N PRO A 45 -7.65 8.44 3.55
CA PRO A 45 -8.49 9.65 3.58
C PRO A 45 -7.70 10.93 3.80
N SER A 46 -6.69 10.90 4.68
CA SER A 46 -5.85 12.07 4.96
C SER A 46 -4.76 12.25 3.92
N PHE A 47 -4.19 13.43 3.85
CA PHE A 47 -3.01 13.72 3.03
C PHE A 47 -1.90 12.74 3.38
N ASN A 48 -1.18 12.28 2.39
CA ASN A 48 -0.22 11.21 2.56
C ASN A 48 0.83 11.19 1.47
N ASP A 49 1.90 10.45 1.71
CA ASP A 49 2.92 10.17 0.72
C ASP A 49 3.64 8.87 1.03
N ALA A 50 4.37 8.37 0.04
CA ALA A 50 5.21 7.19 0.15
C ALA A 50 6.59 7.42 -0.49
N TYR A 51 7.03 8.67 -0.61
CA TYR A 51 8.25 9.03 -1.36
C TYR A 51 9.52 8.37 -0.87
N LYS A 52 9.66 8.18 0.43
CA LYS A 52 10.88 7.60 1.01
C LYS A 52 10.69 6.13 1.42
N GLY A 53 9.59 5.54 1.00
CA GLY A 53 9.31 4.16 1.33
C GLY A 53 10.21 3.18 0.59
N ILE A 54 10.59 2.12 1.28
CA ILE A 54 11.28 0.99 0.69
C ILE A 54 10.24 -0.09 0.45
N ILE A 55 10.20 -0.60 -0.77
CA ILE A 55 9.25 -1.66 -1.11
C ILE A 55 9.82 -3.00 -0.69
N GLU A 56 9.12 -3.69 0.21
CA GLU A 56 9.43 -5.08 0.52
C GLU A 56 8.62 -5.96 -0.43
N TRP A 57 9.29 -6.82 -1.17
CA TRP A 57 8.67 -7.75 -2.10
C TRP A 57 8.55 -9.12 -1.43
N ARG A 58 7.32 -9.62 -1.30
CA ARG A 58 7.08 -10.97 -0.77
C ARG A 58 7.12 -11.96 -1.92
N LEU A 59 8.00 -12.94 -1.80
CA LEU A 59 8.26 -13.89 -2.87
C LEU A 59 7.72 -15.28 -2.54
N GLU A 60 7.22 -15.97 -3.56
CA GLU A 60 6.86 -17.39 -3.46
C GLU A 60 7.67 -18.20 -4.47
N LYS A 61 7.94 -19.45 -4.12
CA LYS A 61 8.65 -20.36 -5.02
C LYS A 61 7.63 -21.10 -5.89
N ARG A 62 7.80 -21.01 -7.20
CA ARG A 62 6.96 -21.73 -8.16
C ARG A 62 7.44 -23.18 -8.28
N PRO A 63 6.58 -24.10 -8.82
CA PRO A 63 6.98 -25.50 -9.03
C PRO A 63 8.24 -25.67 -9.86
N ASN A 64 8.52 -24.74 -10.80
CA ASN A 64 9.73 -24.77 -11.63
C ASN A 64 10.97 -24.21 -10.91
N GLY A 65 10.86 -23.84 -9.63
CA GLY A 65 11.97 -23.30 -8.84
C GLY A 65 12.15 -21.79 -8.93
N GLU A 66 11.44 -21.11 -9.82
CA GLU A 66 11.53 -19.65 -9.91
C GLU A 66 10.87 -18.98 -8.73
N MET A 67 11.45 -17.88 -8.29
CA MET A 67 10.84 -17.00 -7.27
C MET A 67 9.97 -15.97 -7.96
N ARG A 68 8.74 -15.82 -7.47
CA ARG A 68 7.78 -14.87 -8.01
C ARG A 68 7.22 -14.00 -6.88
N PRO A 69 7.20 -12.66 -7.03
CA PRO A 69 6.56 -11.82 -6.04
C PRO A 69 5.04 -11.98 -6.11
N PHE A 70 4.40 -12.07 -4.94
CA PHE A 70 2.95 -12.19 -4.83
C PHE A 70 2.34 -11.02 -4.07
N ALA A 71 3.14 -10.25 -3.37
CA ALA A 71 2.69 -9.07 -2.62
C ALA A 71 3.84 -8.10 -2.39
N THR A 72 3.48 -6.85 -2.08
CA THR A 72 4.44 -5.86 -1.61
C THR A 72 3.98 -5.29 -0.27
N ILE A 73 4.93 -4.79 0.51
CA ILE A 73 4.66 -4.02 1.72
C ILE A 73 5.41 -2.71 1.59
N LEU A 74 4.70 -1.60 1.74
CA LEU A 74 5.28 -0.27 1.60
C LEU A 74 4.79 0.62 2.74
N ARG A 75 5.70 1.34 3.37
CA ARG A 75 5.36 2.30 4.42
C ARG A 75 4.92 3.62 3.81
N TRP A 76 3.78 4.10 4.27
CA TRP A 76 3.22 5.39 3.89
C TRP A 76 3.23 6.31 5.10
N ASN A 77 3.44 7.59 4.84
CA ASN A 77 3.33 8.65 5.82
C ASN A 77 1.94 9.27 5.68
N VAL A 78 1.20 9.36 6.77
CA VAL A 78 -0.19 9.84 6.75
C VAL A 78 -0.36 10.97 7.77
N LYS A 79 -0.98 12.06 7.32
CA LYS A 79 -1.27 13.22 8.17
C LYS A 79 -2.34 12.85 9.20
N ILE A 80 -2.04 13.11 10.47
CA ILE A 80 -2.97 12.88 11.57
C ILE A 80 -3.47 14.22 12.08
N ALA A 81 -4.78 14.34 12.32
CA ALA A 81 -5.39 15.58 12.83
C ALA A 81 -4.85 15.91 14.22
N GLY A 82 -4.69 17.20 14.50
CA GLY A 82 -4.16 17.68 15.76
C GLY A 82 -2.65 17.85 15.76
N ASP A 83 -1.98 17.45 14.68
CA ASP A 83 -0.56 17.71 14.52
C ASP A 83 -0.37 19.18 14.11
N GLU A 84 0.31 19.95 14.94
CA GLU A 84 0.56 21.38 14.68
C GLU A 84 1.54 21.58 13.53
N ASP A 85 2.40 20.61 13.27
CA ASP A 85 3.34 20.68 12.14
C ASP A 85 2.65 20.20 10.87
N THR A 86 2.11 21.14 10.11
CA THR A 86 1.41 20.85 8.86
C THR A 86 2.32 20.35 7.74
N THR A 87 3.64 20.41 7.94
CA THR A 87 4.60 19.94 6.93
C THR A 87 5.02 18.49 7.10
N ARG A 88 4.63 17.86 8.21
CA ARG A 88 5.01 16.49 8.52
C ARG A 88 3.80 15.58 8.61
N ALA A 89 3.96 14.38 8.09
CA ALA A 89 3.06 13.30 8.41
C ALA A 89 3.37 12.78 9.81
N SER A 90 2.35 12.54 10.62
CA SER A 90 2.52 12.08 12.00
C SER A 90 2.19 10.62 12.20
N GLY A 91 1.58 9.97 11.20
CA GLY A 91 1.26 8.55 11.21
C GLY A 91 2.05 7.78 10.16
N HIS A 92 2.33 6.50 10.46
CA HIS A 92 3.01 5.59 9.55
C HIS A 92 2.16 4.34 9.41
N PHE A 93 1.73 4.05 8.18
CA PHE A 93 0.94 2.85 7.91
C PHE A 93 1.64 2.00 6.86
N LEU A 94 1.63 0.69 7.09
CA LEU A 94 2.15 -0.27 6.12
C LEU A 94 1.00 -0.70 5.22
N VAL A 95 1.21 -0.59 3.92
CA VAL A 95 0.23 -1.03 2.92
C VAL A 95 0.70 -2.35 2.33
N VAL A 96 -0.13 -3.37 2.50
CA VAL A 96 0.06 -4.67 1.84
C VAL A 96 -0.73 -4.65 0.55
N THR A 97 -0.06 -4.83 -0.58
CA THR A 97 -0.67 -4.86 -1.91
C THR A 97 -0.47 -6.22 -2.53
N ARG A 98 -1.54 -6.85 -3.02
CA ARG A 98 -1.39 -8.09 -3.78
C ARG A 98 -0.93 -7.79 -5.20
N LEU A 99 -0.15 -8.71 -5.77
CA LEU A 99 0.31 -8.63 -7.16
C LEU A 99 -0.40 -9.69 -8.00
N GLY A 100 -0.38 -9.50 -9.32
CA GLY A 100 -0.95 -10.49 -10.24
C GLY A 100 -0.24 -11.85 -10.22
N PRO A 101 -0.85 -12.87 -10.86
CA PRO A 101 -2.01 -12.78 -11.76
C PRO A 101 -3.31 -12.51 -11.00
N GLY A 102 -4.26 -11.90 -11.69
CA GLY A 102 -5.45 -11.33 -11.10
C GLY A 102 -5.25 -9.85 -10.86
N GLY A 103 -6.05 -9.22 -10.03
CA GLY A 103 -5.95 -7.79 -9.77
C GLY A 103 -4.77 -7.42 -8.85
N VAL A 104 -4.35 -6.17 -8.96
CA VAL A 104 -3.38 -5.55 -8.05
C VAL A 104 -4.15 -4.54 -7.20
N CYS A 105 -4.19 -4.79 -5.90
CA CYS A 105 -4.98 -3.96 -4.98
C CYS A 105 -4.46 -4.05 -3.55
N HIS A 106 -4.86 -3.09 -2.72
CA HIS A 106 -4.56 -3.12 -1.30
C HIS A 106 -5.27 -4.30 -0.62
N VAL A 107 -4.56 -4.99 0.25
CA VAL A 107 -5.06 -6.13 1.03
C VAL A 107 -5.21 -5.76 2.50
N ALA A 108 -4.27 -4.99 3.02
CA ALA A 108 -4.27 -4.60 4.42
C ALA A 108 -3.56 -3.28 4.62
N HIS A 109 -4.03 -2.54 5.60
CA HIS A 109 -3.38 -1.34 6.12
C HIS A 109 -3.06 -1.60 7.59
N VAL A 110 -1.79 -1.53 7.96
CA VAL A 110 -1.33 -1.81 9.32
C VAL A 110 -0.72 -0.56 9.92
N ASP A 111 -1.29 -0.09 11.01
CA ASP A 111 -0.77 1.08 11.74
C ASP A 111 0.56 0.72 12.39
N ALA A 112 1.62 1.35 11.92
CA ALA A 112 2.98 1.12 12.39
C ALA A 112 3.50 2.30 13.22
N THR A 113 2.64 3.25 13.54
CA THR A 113 3.06 4.48 14.23
C THR A 113 3.67 4.18 15.59
N ASP A 114 3.03 3.31 16.37
CA ASP A 114 3.47 2.99 17.74
C ASP A 114 3.76 1.51 17.95
N ASP A 115 3.64 0.69 16.93
CA ASP A 115 3.71 -0.76 17.09
C ASP A 115 5.01 -1.32 16.48
N PRO A 116 5.96 -1.78 17.30
CA PRO A 116 7.20 -2.37 16.79
C PRO A 116 6.99 -3.69 16.06
N LYS A 117 5.82 -4.31 16.19
CA LYS A 117 5.48 -5.58 15.53
C LYS A 117 4.74 -5.39 14.21
N ALA A 118 4.52 -4.15 13.79
CA ALA A 118 3.71 -3.87 12.59
C ALA A 118 4.26 -4.56 11.34
N ASN A 119 5.57 -4.63 11.16
CA ASN A 119 6.17 -5.31 10.01
C ASN A 119 5.85 -6.81 10.01
N GLU A 120 5.90 -7.45 11.16
CA GLU A 120 5.56 -8.87 11.30
C GLU A 120 4.09 -9.10 10.97
N ILE A 121 3.21 -8.24 11.48
CA ILE A 121 1.77 -8.31 11.21
C ILE A 121 1.50 -8.16 9.71
N ALA A 122 2.14 -7.19 9.07
CA ALA A 122 1.97 -6.97 7.63
C ALA A 122 2.42 -8.18 6.82
N ARG A 123 3.54 -8.79 7.18
CA ARG A 123 4.05 -10.00 6.51
C ARG A 123 3.11 -11.17 6.67
N GLU A 124 2.58 -11.38 7.86
CA GLU A 124 1.60 -12.44 8.12
C GLU A 124 0.34 -12.25 7.29
N LEU A 125 -0.17 -11.03 7.23
CA LEU A 125 -1.36 -10.72 6.42
C LEU A 125 -1.09 -10.91 4.94
N ALA A 126 0.09 -10.51 4.46
CA ALA A 126 0.48 -10.73 3.07
C ALA A 126 0.53 -12.22 2.75
N ASP A 127 1.24 -13.00 3.57
CA ASP A 127 1.43 -14.43 3.35
C ASP A 127 0.12 -15.21 3.42
N LYS A 128 -0.77 -14.79 4.30
CA LYS A 128 -2.05 -15.48 4.54
C LYS A 128 -3.14 -15.11 3.55
N HIS A 129 -3.20 -13.86 3.12
CA HIS A 129 -4.37 -13.36 2.38
C HIS A 129 -4.09 -12.88 0.96
N ALA A 130 -2.88 -12.41 0.63
CA ALA A 130 -2.67 -11.72 -0.64
C ALA A 130 -3.00 -12.58 -1.87
N ARG A 131 -2.60 -13.84 -1.87
CA ARG A 131 -2.78 -14.70 -3.05
C ARG A 131 -4.24 -15.03 -3.35
N THR A 132 -5.08 -15.08 -2.32
CA THR A 132 -6.50 -15.44 -2.45
C THR A 132 -7.44 -14.23 -2.38
N PHE A 133 -6.90 -13.05 -2.11
CA PHE A 133 -7.68 -11.83 -1.98
C PHE A 133 -8.31 -11.46 -3.33
N GLN A 134 -9.61 -11.20 -3.32
CA GLN A 134 -10.36 -10.80 -4.51
C GLN A 134 -10.59 -9.28 -4.46
N CYS A 135 -9.89 -8.55 -5.33
CA CYS A 135 -9.89 -7.09 -5.33
C CYS A 135 -11.28 -6.47 -5.40
N GLU A 136 -12.22 -7.13 -6.07
CA GLU A 136 -13.57 -6.59 -6.28
C GLU A 136 -14.55 -6.92 -5.16
N LYS A 137 -14.21 -7.91 -4.33
CA LYS A 137 -15.14 -8.44 -3.32
C LYS A 137 -14.65 -8.27 -1.90
N ASP A 138 -13.36 -8.49 -1.67
CA ASP A 138 -12.82 -8.52 -0.31
C ASP A 138 -12.49 -7.12 0.15
N LYS A 139 -12.67 -6.89 1.44
CA LYS A 139 -12.37 -5.61 2.06
C LYS A 139 -10.96 -5.58 2.61
N VAL A 140 -10.32 -4.41 2.51
CA VAL A 140 -9.01 -4.19 3.11
C VAL A 140 -9.09 -4.44 4.62
N THR A 141 -8.17 -5.26 5.13
CA THR A 141 -8.03 -5.48 6.57
C THR A 141 -7.32 -4.29 7.18
N VAL A 142 -7.94 -3.64 8.16
CA VAL A 142 -7.37 -2.49 8.85
C VAL A 142 -6.95 -2.90 10.26
N VAL A 143 -5.65 -2.75 10.55
CA VAL A 143 -5.09 -3.06 11.86
C VAL A 143 -4.59 -1.78 12.50
N SER A 144 -5.39 -1.25 13.44
CA SER A 144 -5.04 -0.05 14.21
C SER A 144 -5.93 0.00 15.44
N GLU A 145 -5.35 0.28 16.60
CA GLU A 145 -6.12 0.46 17.82
C GLU A 145 -6.63 1.88 17.98
N LYS A 146 -5.80 2.85 17.61
CA LYS A 146 -6.05 4.27 17.91
C LYS A 146 -6.42 5.11 16.71
N ARG A 147 -6.16 4.63 15.49
CA ARG A 147 -6.23 5.45 14.28
C ARG A 147 -6.99 4.77 13.14
N LYS A 148 -8.05 4.05 13.47
CA LYS A 148 -8.85 3.33 12.45
C LYS A 148 -9.37 4.27 11.37
N ASP A 149 -9.79 5.47 11.75
CA ASP A 149 -10.33 6.45 10.81
C ASP A 149 -9.29 6.97 9.82
N TYR A 150 -8.01 6.91 10.19
CA TYR A 150 -6.90 7.30 9.32
C TYR A 150 -6.35 6.13 8.53
N ALA A 151 -6.42 4.92 9.08
CA ALA A 151 -5.89 3.72 8.47
C ALA A 151 -6.81 3.10 7.43
N ARG A 152 -8.08 3.48 7.41
CA ARG A 152 -9.07 2.95 6.48
C ARG A 152 -8.81 3.42 5.05
N PRO A 153 -9.28 2.66 4.05
CA PRO A 153 -9.19 3.10 2.65
C PRO A 153 -9.97 4.38 2.38
N TYR A 154 -9.45 5.21 1.50
CA TYR A 154 -10.13 6.40 1.02
C TYR A 154 -11.39 6.01 0.24
N GLY A 155 -12.50 6.68 0.55
CA GLY A 155 -13.77 6.44 -0.14
C GLY A 155 -14.57 5.27 0.41
N GLU A 156 -14.05 4.50 1.36
CA GLU A 156 -14.81 3.46 2.04
C GLU A 156 -15.78 4.10 3.03
N ARG A 157 -17.04 3.75 2.90
CA ARG A 157 -18.09 4.19 3.82
C ARG A 157 -18.50 3.05 4.73
N ASP A 158 -18.83 3.40 5.96
CA ASP A 158 -19.34 2.44 6.94
C ASP A 158 -20.67 1.83 6.51
#